data_4de346307ef872559a5ee8cb0d39e24f
#
_entry.id   4de346307ef872559a5ee8cb0d39e24f
#
_cell.length_a   1.000
_cell.length_b   1.000
_cell.length_c   1.000
_cell.angle_alpha   90.00
_cell.angle_beta   90.00
_cell.angle_gamma   90.00
#
_symmetry.space_group_name_H-M   'P 1'
#
loop_
_entity.id
_entity.type
_entity.pdbx_description
1 polymer ?
#
loop_
_entity_poly.entity_id
_entity_poly.type
_entity_poly.pdbx_seq_one_letter_code
_entity_poly.pdbx_strand_id
1 'polypeptide(L)'
;MPIHTCEGLLEKLKWDHNEFKQGWTEYRTFNFVVTAYHLYADWIDRAGSAEQKKRKKELPDLAKLLFKVLRDITNATKHWTLNTGSQSRQVVSGVTSPQIADWYSYFIAGPVIYVTVGESRPSLPELADVTIKCFDWLLRGGEAPFPTSLEQELSMVFRPLVSESNVDSLDT
;
A
#
# COMPACT_ATOMS: atom_id res chain seq x y z
N MET A 1 10.68 -13.62 20.22
CA MET A 1 9.35 -14.16 20.67
C MET A 1 8.52 -14.47 19.43
N PRO A 2 7.83 -15.60 19.39
CA PRO A 2 6.92 -15.86 18.27
C PRO A 2 5.72 -14.88 18.34
N ILE A 3 5.31 -14.37 17.20
CA ILE A 3 4.12 -13.51 17.05
C ILE A 3 2.90 -14.42 17.05
N HIS A 4 1.92 -14.18 17.95
CA HIS A 4 0.75 -15.02 18.11
C HIS A 4 -0.58 -14.28 17.95
N THR A 5 -0.57 -12.95 17.81
CA THR A 5 -1.78 -12.11 17.72
C THR A 5 -1.71 -11.14 16.53
N CYS A 6 -2.87 -10.66 16.10
CA CYS A 6 -2.94 -9.60 15.08
C CYS A 6 -2.24 -8.33 15.55
N GLU A 7 -2.36 -7.98 16.82
CA GLU A 7 -1.70 -6.82 17.43
C GLU A 7 -0.18 -6.97 17.41
N GLY A 8 0.34 -8.16 17.75
CA GLY A 8 1.78 -8.44 17.67
C GLY A 8 2.32 -8.33 16.25
N LEU A 9 1.54 -8.75 15.25
CA LEU A 9 1.92 -8.60 13.85
C LEU A 9 1.79 -7.15 13.37
N LEU A 10 0.84 -6.36 13.91
CA LEU A 10 0.75 -4.93 13.66
C LEU A 10 1.97 -4.18 14.23
N GLU A 11 2.44 -4.54 15.42
CA GLU A 11 3.67 -3.94 15.98
C GLU A 11 4.90 -4.25 15.11
N LYS A 12 5.00 -5.48 14.61
CA LYS A 12 6.04 -5.82 13.63
C LYS A 12 5.90 -4.98 12.36
N LEU A 13 4.68 -4.81 11.84
CA LEU A 13 4.44 -4.00 10.63
C LEU A 13 4.84 -2.54 10.85
N LYS A 14 4.56 -1.97 12.04
CA LYS A 14 4.99 -0.62 12.41
C LYS A 14 6.53 -0.51 12.51
N TRP A 15 7.18 -1.55 13.00
CA TRP A 15 8.64 -1.62 13.00
C TRP A 15 9.18 -1.67 11.55
N ASP A 16 8.64 -2.54 10.69
CA ASP A 16 9.00 -2.59 9.27
C ASP A 16 8.81 -1.22 8.57
N HIS A 17 7.73 -0.51 8.90
CA HIS A 17 7.45 0.83 8.39
C HIS A 17 8.48 1.87 8.83
N ASN A 18 8.90 1.83 10.09
CA ASN A 18 9.95 2.72 10.59
C ASN A 18 11.31 2.43 9.92
N GLU A 19 11.67 1.16 9.75
CA GLU A 19 12.86 0.76 9.02
C GLU A 19 12.82 1.24 7.56
N PHE A 20 11.65 1.14 6.93
CA PHE A 20 11.40 1.63 5.59
C PHE A 20 11.62 3.15 5.47
N LYS A 21 11.18 3.93 6.48
CA LYS A 21 11.38 5.40 6.51
C LYS A 21 12.83 5.83 6.73
N GLN A 22 13.64 5.04 7.43
CA GLN A 22 15.05 5.34 7.69
C GLN A 22 15.95 5.16 6.46
N GLY A 23 15.52 4.41 5.48
CA GLY A 23 16.27 4.18 4.25
C GLY A 23 15.65 3.06 3.45
N TRP A 24 15.30 3.42 2.26
CA TRP A 24 14.61 2.55 1.34
C TRP A 24 15.55 1.46 0.80
N THR A 25 15.13 0.19 0.89
CA THR A 25 15.75 -0.95 0.22
C THR A 25 14.67 -1.92 -0.25
N GLU A 26 14.97 -2.73 -1.26
CA GLU A 26 14.06 -3.79 -1.72
C GLU A 26 13.66 -4.74 -0.58
N TYR A 27 14.58 -5.09 0.30
CA TYR A 27 14.33 -5.98 1.43
C TYR A 27 13.37 -5.38 2.46
N ARG A 28 13.53 -4.09 2.80
CA ARG A 28 12.64 -3.39 3.74
C ARG A 28 11.25 -3.25 3.15
N THR A 29 11.16 -2.94 1.86
CA THR A 29 9.90 -2.92 1.13
C THR A 29 9.21 -4.28 1.15
N PHE A 30 9.96 -5.32 0.80
CA PHE A 30 9.45 -6.68 0.81
C PHE A 30 8.89 -7.07 2.18
N ASN A 31 9.65 -6.84 3.25
CA ASN A 31 9.21 -7.15 4.61
C ASN A 31 7.91 -6.43 4.97
N PHE A 32 7.83 -5.12 4.70
CA PHE A 32 6.63 -4.34 4.97
C PHE A 32 5.41 -4.87 4.21
N VAL A 33 5.53 -5.00 2.88
CA VAL A 33 4.40 -5.38 2.01
C VAL A 33 3.90 -6.79 2.33
N VAL A 34 4.81 -7.75 2.51
CA VAL A 34 4.46 -9.13 2.85
C VAL A 34 3.81 -9.22 4.23
N THR A 35 4.35 -8.49 5.23
CA THR A 35 3.75 -8.44 6.57
C THR A 35 2.35 -7.85 6.52
N ALA A 36 2.16 -6.73 5.81
CA ALA A 36 0.86 -6.09 5.66
C ALA A 36 -0.15 -7.02 4.97
N TYR A 37 0.25 -7.65 3.86
CA TYR A 37 -0.64 -8.57 3.14
C TYR A 37 -1.05 -9.77 4.00
N HIS A 38 -0.12 -10.42 4.70
CA HIS A 38 -0.45 -11.54 5.58
C HIS A 38 -1.30 -11.14 6.78
N LEU A 39 -1.07 -9.98 7.37
CA LEU A 39 -1.93 -9.46 8.44
C LEU A 39 -3.37 -9.33 7.95
N TYR A 40 -3.57 -8.76 6.78
CA TYR A 40 -4.90 -8.59 6.19
C TYR A 40 -5.52 -9.90 5.72
N ALA A 41 -4.80 -10.71 4.93
CA ALA A 41 -5.36 -11.85 4.22
C ALA A 41 -5.57 -13.07 5.13
N ASP A 42 -4.63 -13.30 6.07
CA ASP A 42 -4.60 -14.54 6.86
C ASP A 42 -4.93 -14.30 8.33
N TRP A 43 -4.22 -13.36 8.97
CA TRP A 43 -4.25 -13.23 10.42
C TRP A 43 -5.57 -12.70 10.95
N ILE A 44 -6.15 -11.65 10.34
CA ILE A 44 -7.45 -11.13 10.76
C ILE A 44 -8.52 -12.23 10.62
N ASP A 45 -8.47 -13.04 9.58
CA ASP A 45 -9.48 -14.09 9.37
C ASP A 45 -9.31 -15.27 10.36
N ARG A 46 -8.08 -15.60 10.74
CA ARG A 46 -7.79 -16.73 11.64
C ARG A 46 -7.85 -16.33 13.11
N ALA A 47 -7.19 -15.24 13.49
CA ALA A 47 -6.94 -14.83 14.87
C ALA A 47 -7.63 -13.53 15.28
N GLY A 48 -8.25 -12.80 14.36
CA GLY A 48 -8.95 -11.55 14.63
C GLY A 48 -10.25 -11.77 15.41
N SER A 49 -10.62 -10.76 16.22
CA SER A 49 -11.91 -10.72 16.91
C SER A 49 -13.09 -10.65 15.92
N ALA A 50 -14.30 -10.90 16.39
CA ALA A 50 -15.52 -10.77 15.58
C ALA A 50 -15.66 -9.34 15.01
N GLU A 51 -15.31 -8.33 15.81
CA GLU A 51 -15.36 -6.92 15.41
C GLU A 51 -14.30 -6.57 14.36
N GLN A 52 -13.08 -7.07 14.49
CA GLN A 52 -12.02 -6.90 13.49
C GLN A 52 -12.42 -7.53 12.15
N LYS A 53 -13.00 -8.73 12.17
CA LYS A 53 -13.54 -9.40 10.98
C LYS A 53 -14.72 -8.63 10.36
N LYS A 54 -15.59 -8.04 11.19
CA LYS A 54 -16.70 -7.18 10.74
C LYS A 54 -16.15 -5.95 10.03
N ARG A 55 -15.24 -5.20 10.68
CA ARG A 55 -14.61 -4.01 10.07
C ARG A 55 -13.90 -4.32 8.76
N LYS A 56 -13.22 -5.48 8.67
CA LYS A 56 -12.61 -5.92 7.41
C LYS A 56 -13.61 -6.04 6.26
N LYS A 57 -14.83 -6.53 6.53
CA LYS A 57 -15.90 -6.64 5.53
C LYS A 57 -16.47 -5.29 5.13
N GLU A 58 -16.53 -4.36 6.08
CA GLU A 58 -17.09 -3.01 5.94
C GLU A 58 -16.09 -1.97 5.41
N LEU A 59 -14.87 -2.37 5.06
CA LEU A 59 -13.90 -1.47 4.44
C LEU A 59 -14.47 -0.81 3.19
N PRO A 60 -14.25 0.52 3.00
CA PRO A 60 -14.59 1.21 1.76
C PRO A 60 -13.77 0.69 0.58
N ASP A 61 -14.23 0.95 -0.64
CA ASP A 61 -13.64 0.37 -1.84
C ASP A 61 -12.19 0.78 -2.07
N LEU A 62 -11.80 2.02 -1.75
CA LEU A 62 -10.41 2.47 -1.84
C LEU A 62 -9.49 1.74 -0.84
N ALA A 63 -9.96 1.45 0.37
CA ALA A 63 -9.21 0.64 1.32
C ALA A 63 -9.09 -0.83 0.84
N LYS A 64 -10.15 -1.39 0.25
CA LYS A 64 -10.09 -2.71 -0.40
C LYS A 64 -9.11 -2.71 -1.58
N LEU A 65 -9.06 -1.62 -2.36
CA LEU A 65 -8.10 -1.45 -3.46
C LEU A 65 -6.66 -1.44 -2.92
N LEU A 66 -6.39 -0.72 -1.83
CA LEU A 66 -5.08 -0.72 -1.16
C LEU A 66 -4.62 -2.15 -0.85
N PHE A 67 -5.46 -2.98 -0.24
CA PHE A 67 -5.09 -4.36 0.10
C PHE A 67 -4.93 -5.26 -1.13
N LYS A 68 -5.64 -4.99 -2.23
CA LYS A 68 -5.40 -5.67 -3.52
C LYS A 68 -4.04 -5.29 -4.11
N VAL A 69 -3.64 -4.01 -4.01
CA VAL A 69 -2.32 -3.53 -4.42
C VAL A 69 -1.22 -4.24 -3.63
N LEU A 70 -1.33 -4.29 -2.30
CA LEU A 70 -0.36 -5.00 -1.44
C LEU A 70 -0.27 -6.50 -1.79
N ARG A 71 -1.40 -7.16 -2.09
CA ARG A 71 -1.42 -8.54 -2.58
C ARG A 71 -0.61 -8.69 -3.86
N ASP A 72 -0.85 -7.83 -4.83
CA ASP A 72 -0.24 -7.94 -6.15
C ASP A 72 1.28 -7.71 -6.07
N ILE A 73 1.72 -6.73 -5.26
CA ILE A 73 3.15 -6.51 -4.99
C ILE A 73 3.77 -7.73 -4.29
N THR A 74 3.09 -8.29 -3.27
CA THR A 74 3.55 -9.51 -2.57
C THR A 74 3.70 -10.68 -3.55
N ASN A 75 2.77 -10.85 -4.47
CA ASN A 75 2.84 -11.92 -5.47
C ASN A 75 3.95 -11.68 -6.49
N ALA A 76 4.14 -10.44 -6.93
CA ALA A 76 5.22 -10.08 -7.84
C ALA A 76 6.60 -10.36 -7.24
N THR A 77 6.79 -10.08 -5.95
CA THR A 77 8.06 -10.34 -5.26
C THR A 77 8.38 -11.83 -5.10
N LYS A 78 7.35 -12.69 -5.03
CA LYS A 78 7.54 -14.16 -4.98
C LYS A 78 7.93 -14.76 -6.33
N HIS A 79 7.48 -14.18 -7.42
CA HIS A 79 7.57 -14.78 -8.76
C HIS A 79 8.43 -14.00 -9.74
N TRP A 80 9.08 -12.92 -9.33
CA TRP A 80 9.89 -12.00 -10.16
C TRP A 80 9.12 -11.36 -11.32
N THR A 81 7.85 -11.70 -11.49
CA THR A 81 6.96 -11.15 -12.52
C THR A 81 5.57 -10.98 -11.95
N LEU A 82 4.93 -9.89 -12.34
CA LEU A 82 3.47 -9.77 -12.18
C LEU A 82 2.85 -10.91 -13.00
N ASN A 83 2.21 -11.84 -12.31
CA ASN A 83 1.71 -13.06 -12.94
C ASN A 83 0.54 -12.72 -13.88
N THR A 84 0.80 -12.63 -15.18
CA THR A 84 -0.16 -12.24 -16.22
C THR A 84 -1.24 -13.31 -16.48
N GLY A 85 -1.10 -14.51 -15.90
CA GLY A 85 -1.98 -15.67 -16.13
C GLY A 85 -3.36 -15.60 -15.46
N SER A 86 -3.58 -14.70 -14.49
CA SER A 86 -4.90 -14.50 -13.86
C SER A 86 -5.33 -13.03 -13.90
N GLN A 87 -5.32 -12.45 -15.08
CA GLN A 87 -5.53 -11.01 -15.33
C GLN A 87 -6.79 -10.40 -14.70
N SER A 88 -7.85 -11.18 -14.46
CA SER A 88 -9.12 -10.67 -13.95
C SER A 88 -9.08 -10.19 -12.49
N ARG A 89 -8.01 -10.44 -11.74
CA ARG A 89 -7.91 -10.08 -10.30
C ARG A 89 -6.76 -9.13 -9.97
N GLN A 90 -5.86 -8.88 -10.92
CA GLN A 90 -4.71 -8.03 -10.71
C GLN A 90 -5.07 -6.56 -10.93
N VAL A 91 -4.71 -5.69 -9.98
CA VAL A 91 -4.95 -4.24 -10.04
C VAL A 91 -3.67 -3.44 -10.32
N VAL A 92 -2.51 -4.01 -10.02
CA VAL A 92 -1.21 -3.40 -10.30
C VAL A 92 -0.77 -3.77 -11.71
N SER A 93 -0.56 -2.78 -12.56
CA SER A 93 -0.08 -2.98 -13.94
C SER A 93 1.43 -2.76 -14.09
N GLY A 94 2.09 -2.12 -13.11
CA GLY A 94 3.52 -1.89 -13.15
C GLY A 94 4.07 -1.45 -11.81
N VAL A 95 5.36 -1.73 -11.61
CA VAL A 95 6.16 -1.20 -10.50
C VAL A 95 7.39 -0.57 -11.13
N THR A 96 7.58 0.72 -10.92
CA THR A 96 8.70 1.46 -11.51
C THR A 96 9.49 2.16 -10.42
N SER A 97 10.82 1.95 -10.46
CA SER A 97 11.76 2.82 -9.76
C SER A 97 12.27 3.83 -10.79
N PRO A 98 12.16 5.14 -10.55
CA PRO A 98 12.79 6.08 -11.44
C PRO A 98 14.29 5.80 -11.45
N GLN A 99 14.88 5.71 -12.63
CA GLN A 99 16.33 5.79 -12.75
C GLN A 99 16.71 7.14 -12.15
N ILE A 100 17.71 7.14 -11.28
CA ILE A 100 18.24 8.34 -10.66
C ILE A 100 18.74 9.24 -11.76
N ALA A 101 17.93 10.25 -12.13
CA ALA A 101 18.20 11.09 -13.30
C ALA A 101 19.23 12.18 -12.99
N ASP A 102 19.48 12.49 -11.71
CA ASP A 102 20.40 13.54 -11.31
C ASP A 102 21.00 13.29 -9.90
N TRP A 103 22.11 13.96 -9.65
CA TRP A 103 22.88 13.87 -8.41
C TRP A 103 22.08 14.32 -7.17
N TYR A 104 21.17 15.29 -7.32
CA TYR A 104 20.36 15.82 -6.23
C TYR A 104 19.33 14.78 -5.76
N SER A 105 18.64 14.13 -6.69
CA SER A 105 17.67 13.07 -6.40
C SER A 105 18.33 11.88 -5.71
N TYR A 106 19.59 11.56 -6.08
CA TYR A 106 20.35 10.49 -5.44
C TYR A 106 20.61 10.72 -3.96
N PHE A 107 21.02 11.96 -3.58
CA PHE A 107 21.45 12.24 -2.21
C PHE A 107 20.33 12.71 -1.28
N ILE A 108 19.27 13.32 -1.79
CA ILE A 108 18.23 13.96 -0.97
C ILE A 108 16.93 13.18 -0.94
N ALA A 109 16.47 12.63 -2.06
CA ALA A 109 15.16 11.97 -2.13
C ALA A 109 15.23 10.44 -2.04
N GLY A 110 16.36 9.83 -2.37
CA GLY A 110 16.47 8.38 -2.56
C GLY A 110 15.57 7.88 -3.70
N PRO A 111 15.73 6.64 -4.15
CA PRO A 111 14.85 6.07 -5.18
C PRO A 111 13.45 5.84 -4.61
N VAL A 112 12.44 6.57 -5.09
CA VAL A 112 11.03 6.33 -4.73
C VAL A 112 10.45 5.33 -5.72
N ILE A 113 9.90 4.23 -5.20
CA ILE A 113 9.13 3.29 -6.02
C ILE A 113 7.72 3.82 -6.21
N TYR A 114 7.25 3.75 -7.44
CA TYR A 114 5.88 4.03 -7.82
C TYR A 114 5.18 2.74 -8.28
N VAL A 115 3.90 2.64 -7.96
CA VAL A 115 3.04 1.51 -8.32
C VAL A 115 1.96 2.00 -9.24
N THR A 116 1.86 1.44 -10.45
CA THR A 116 0.82 1.83 -11.41
C THR A 116 -0.46 1.04 -11.14
N VAL A 117 -1.55 1.75 -10.88
CA VAL A 117 -2.87 1.20 -10.56
C VAL A 117 -3.92 1.94 -11.38
N GLY A 118 -4.33 1.37 -12.52
CA GLY A 118 -5.16 2.07 -13.49
C GLY A 118 -4.48 3.34 -13.98
N GLU A 119 -5.13 4.48 -13.83
CA GLU A 119 -4.60 5.81 -14.17
C GLU A 119 -3.82 6.47 -13.01
N SER A 120 -3.73 5.83 -11.87
CA SER A 120 -3.07 6.35 -10.68
C SER A 120 -1.65 5.81 -10.56
N ARG A 121 -0.76 6.58 -9.94
CA ARG A 121 0.64 6.18 -9.74
C ARG A 121 1.11 6.56 -8.32
N PRO A 122 0.55 5.93 -7.28
CA PRO A 122 0.98 6.19 -5.91
C PRO A 122 2.41 5.77 -5.68
N SER A 123 3.11 6.51 -4.82
CA SER A 123 4.40 6.08 -4.31
C SER A 123 4.23 5.01 -3.22
N LEU A 124 5.24 4.16 -3.08
CA LEU A 124 5.22 3.14 -2.05
C LEU A 124 5.22 3.70 -0.61
N PRO A 125 5.92 4.81 -0.29
CA PRO A 125 5.77 5.50 0.99
C PRO A 125 4.34 5.95 1.30
N GLU A 126 3.63 6.56 0.34
CA GLU A 126 2.23 6.96 0.51
C GLU A 126 1.34 5.74 0.79
N LEU A 127 1.51 4.65 0.03
CA LEU A 127 0.81 3.39 0.28
C LEU A 127 1.11 2.83 1.67
N ALA A 128 2.36 2.90 2.12
CA ALA A 128 2.75 2.41 3.44
C ALA A 128 2.13 3.22 4.58
N ASP A 129 2.11 4.55 4.48
CA ASP A 129 1.51 5.43 5.48
C ASP A 129 0.01 5.18 5.65
N VAL A 130 -0.75 5.11 4.56
CA VAL A 130 -2.20 4.81 4.65
C VAL A 130 -2.48 3.38 5.07
N THR A 131 -1.57 2.43 4.76
CA THR A 131 -1.68 1.04 5.21
C THR A 131 -1.64 0.94 6.73
N ILE A 132 -0.70 1.61 7.40
CA ILE A 132 -0.61 1.64 8.86
C ILE A 132 -1.89 2.21 9.47
N LYS A 133 -2.39 3.33 8.94
CA LYS A 133 -3.63 3.97 9.42
C LYS A 133 -4.86 3.06 9.25
N CYS A 134 -4.96 2.35 8.11
CA CYS A 134 -6.01 1.37 7.88
C CYS A 134 -5.96 0.23 8.91
N PHE A 135 -4.76 -0.29 9.24
CA PHE A 135 -4.63 -1.34 10.24
C PHE A 135 -4.89 -0.85 11.66
N ASP A 136 -4.49 0.36 12.02
CA ASP A 136 -4.83 0.94 13.33
C ASP A 136 -6.36 1.01 13.50
N TRP A 137 -7.10 1.42 12.48
CA TRP A 137 -8.56 1.38 12.53
C TRP A 137 -9.10 -0.06 12.53
N LEU A 138 -8.62 -0.94 11.65
CA LEU A 138 -9.08 -2.33 11.58
C LEU A 138 -8.95 -3.07 12.91
N LEU A 139 -7.84 -2.89 13.60
CA LEU A 139 -7.54 -3.66 14.81
C LEU A 139 -7.96 -2.95 16.10
N ARG A 140 -8.00 -1.61 16.12
CA ARG A 140 -8.19 -0.79 17.34
C ARG A 140 -9.37 0.19 17.26
N GLY A 141 -10.04 0.29 16.13
CA GLY A 141 -11.12 1.28 15.89
C GLY A 141 -12.41 1.08 16.70
N GLY A 142 -12.55 -0.02 17.42
CA GLY A 142 -13.76 -0.33 18.18
C GLY A 142 -14.99 -0.39 17.25
N GLU A 143 -16.11 0.24 17.67
CA GLU A 143 -17.34 0.37 16.89
C GLU A 143 -17.36 1.61 15.97
N ALA A 144 -16.28 2.41 15.97
CA ALA A 144 -16.22 3.64 15.18
C ALA A 144 -16.28 3.34 13.66
N PRO A 145 -17.02 4.14 12.89
CA PRO A 145 -17.03 4.01 11.42
C PRO A 145 -15.62 4.29 10.85
N PHE A 146 -15.43 3.90 9.59
CA PHE A 146 -14.19 4.20 8.90
C PHE A 146 -13.95 5.72 8.86
N PRO A 147 -12.75 6.22 9.25
CA PRO A 147 -12.52 7.67 9.36
C PRO A 147 -12.60 8.37 8.00
N THR A 148 -13.41 9.41 7.90
CA THR A 148 -13.56 10.21 6.67
C THR A 148 -12.24 10.84 6.24
N SER A 149 -11.39 11.26 7.19
CA SER A 149 -10.06 11.78 6.88
C SER A 149 -9.17 10.74 6.20
N LEU A 150 -9.23 9.48 6.63
CA LEU A 150 -8.47 8.39 6.02
C LEU A 150 -9.03 8.02 4.64
N GLU A 151 -10.35 8.11 4.44
CA GLU A 151 -10.96 7.93 3.12
C GLU A 151 -10.52 9.04 2.14
N GLN A 152 -10.42 10.28 2.60
CA GLN A 152 -9.86 11.39 1.82
C GLN A 152 -8.37 11.18 1.49
N GLU A 153 -7.57 10.72 2.44
CA GLU A 153 -6.16 10.39 2.18
C GLU A 153 -6.04 9.28 1.13
N LEU A 154 -6.84 8.22 1.22
CA LEU A 154 -6.87 7.17 0.20
C LEU A 154 -7.27 7.70 -1.17
N SER A 155 -8.23 8.62 -1.22
CA SER A 155 -8.63 9.29 -2.47
C SER A 155 -7.51 10.11 -3.08
N MET A 156 -6.68 10.77 -2.26
CA MET A 156 -5.50 11.49 -2.74
C MET A 156 -4.41 10.55 -3.25
N VAL A 157 -4.16 9.45 -2.54
CA VAL A 157 -3.17 8.43 -2.92
C VAL A 157 -3.53 7.77 -4.26
N PHE A 158 -4.81 7.47 -4.49
CA PHE A 158 -5.29 6.83 -5.71
C PHE A 158 -5.86 7.80 -6.75
N ARG A 159 -5.53 9.10 -6.67
CA ARG A 159 -5.97 10.06 -7.68
C ARG A 159 -5.38 9.74 -9.05
N PRO A 160 -6.15 9.88 -10.14
CA PRO A 160 -5.61 9.77 -11.49
C PRO A 160 -4.53 10.83 -11.74
N LEU A 161 -3.52 10.47 -12.52
CA LEU A 161 -2.56 11.45 -13.03
C LEU A 161 -3.31 12.36 -14.01
N VAL A 162 -3.25 13.68 -13.79
CA VAL A 162 -3.75 14.65 -14.75
C VAL A 162 -2.85 14.56 -15.98
N SER A 163 -3.41 14.16 -17.12
CA SER A 163 -2.66 14.20 -18.39
C SER A 163 -2.40 15.66 -18.75
N GLU A 164 -1.14 16.06 -18.88
CA GLU A 164 -0.72 17.43 -19.28
C GLU A 164 -1.11 17.80 -20.73
N SER A 165 -2.01 17.06 -21.37
CA SER A 165 -2.35 17.22 -22.80
C SER A 165 -3.29 18.40 -23.13
N ASN A 166 -3.53 19.37 -22.22
CA ASN A 166 -4.43 20.49 -22.45
C ASN A 166 -3.82 21.89 -22.30
N VAL A 167 -2.49 22.06 -22.39
CA VAL A 167 -1.88 23.40 -22.27
C VAL A 167 -1.56 24.04 -23.64
N ASP A 168 -1.56 23.27 -24.75
CA ASP A 168 -1.11 23.79 -26.07
C ASP A 168 -2.23 24.26 -27.00
N SER A 169 -3.42 24.63 -26.53
CA SER A 169 -4.48 25.10 -27.42
C SER A 169 -5.03 26.50 -27.11
N LEU A 170 -4.22 27.40 -26.55
CA LEU A 170 -4.64 28.79 -26.30
C LEU A 170 -3.66 29.82 -26.89
N ASP A 171 -2.98 29.54 -28.03
CA ASP A 171 -2.26 30.56 -28.82
C ASP A 171 -2.51 30.30 -30.31
N THR A 172 -3.62 30.80 -30.77
CA THR A 172 -3.85 31.21 -32.20
C THR A 172 -4.89 32.31 -32.27
#